data_6efbcbdd10e911be063c3c407fdca19e
#
_entry.id   6efbcbdd10e911be063c3c407fdca19e
#
_cell.length_a   1.000
_cell.length_b   1.000
_cell.length_c   1.000
_cell.angle_alpha   90.00
_cell.angle_beta   90.00
_cell.angle_gamma   90.00
#
_symmetry.space_group_name_H-M   'P 1'
#
loop_
_entity.id
_entity.type
_entity.pdbx_description
1 polymer ?
#
loop_
_entity_poly.entity_id
_entity_poly.type
_entity_poly.pdbx_seq_one_letter_code
_entity_poly.pdbx_strand_id
1 'polypeptide(L)'
;LPVLVRQVSTRLQYATDQTRALCMNVLRPTLLTLACLLAQPTMASDLPSLGDASSALVSPQQEYQLGRAWLSIVRGQVSQLSDPQLKDFVESSVYRLAETSQVQDRRLEFVLLNSPQINAFAAPGGIIGVNGGLFLYAQTEGEYASVLAHELAHLSQRHFARGLEAQQRMQLPVMAAMLAGIVAAAAGAGDAGIAAIASTQAAAIQEQRRFSRQNEQEADRIGLVNLEKAGYDLSLIHISEPTRQEA
;
A
#
# COMPACT_ATOMS: atom_id res chain seq x y z
N LEU A 1 54.15 34.53 -47.55
CA LEU A 1 52.91 33.78 -47.26
C LEU A 1 53.01 32.74 -46.11
N PRO A 2 54.11 31.96 -45.89
CA PRO A 2 54.10 30.92 -44.84
C PRO A 2 54.17 31.44 -43.39
N VAL A 3 54.69 32.66 -43.20
CA VAL A 3 54.83 33.24 -41.84
C VAL A 3 53.47 33.71 -41.30
N LEU A 4 52.60 34.25 -42.12
CA LEU A 4 51.27 34.76 -41.72
C LEU A 4 50.32 33.63 -41.36
N VAL A 5 50.35 32.49 -42.06
CA VAL A 5 49.51 31.30 -41.78
C VAL A 5 49.87 30.68 -40.41
N ARG A 6 51.18 30.70 -40.07
CA ARG A 6 51.70 30.17 -38.81
C ARG A 6 51.25 31.02 -37.59
N GLN A 7 51.21 32.35 -37.76
CA GLN A 7 50.75 33.26 -36.71
C GLN A 7 49.21 33.18 -36.44
N VAL A 8 48.42 32.98 -37.48
CA VAL A 8 46.98 32.82 -37.35
C VAL A 8 46.63 31.49 -36.66
N SER A 9 47.34 30.40 -37.03
CA SER A 9 47.15 29.08 -36.42
C SER A 9 47.48 29.07 -34.90
N THR A 10 48.56 29.75 -34.50
CA THR A 10 48.95 29.84 -33.08
C THR A 10 47.97 30.70 -32.24
N ARG A 11 47.40 31.76 -32.81
CA ARG A 11 46.41 32.59 -32.13
C ARG A 11 45.05 31.87 -31.97
N LEU A 12 44.66 31.07 -32.96
CA LEU A 12 43.43 30.23 -32.85
C LEU A 12 43.59 29.13 -31.82
N GLN A 13 44.74 28.48 -31.71
CA GLN A 13 45.02 27.50 -30.68
C GLN A 13 45.03 28.08 -29.29
N TYR A 14 45.59 29.29 -29.09
CA TYR A 14 45.61 29.99 -27.81
C TYR A 14 44.19 30.41 -27.34
N ALA A 15 43.34 30.82 -28.28
CA ALA A 15 41.93 31.18 -27.97
C ALA A 15 41.09 29.96 -27.60
N THR A 16 41.32 28.78 -28.24
CA THR A 16 40.60 27.54 -27.88
C THR A 16 41.06 26.94 -26.55
N ASP A 17 42.31 27.09 -26.17
CA ASP A 17 42.82 26.65 -24.86
C ASP A 17 42.33 27.53 -23.70
N GLN A 18 42.27 28.85 -23.91
CA GLN A 18 41.72 29.77 -22.91
C GLN A 18 40.21 29.53 -22.67
N THR A 19 39.43 29.28 -23.70
CA THR A 19 38.00 28.96 -23.56
C THR A 19 37.76 27.62 -22.87
N ARG A 20 38.60 26.62 -23.15
CA ARG A 20 38.56 25.34 -22.43
C ARG A 20 38.92 25.45 -20.94
N ALA A 21 39.93 26.24 -20.61
CA ALA A 21 40.35 26.48 -19.23
C ALA A 21 39.30 27.27 -18.44
N LEU A 22 38.63 28.26 -19.06
CA LEU A 22 37.52 28.99 -18.41
C LEU A 22 36.30 28.11 -18.21
N CYS A 23 35.90 27.30 -19.18
CA CYS A 23 34.79 26.35 -19.01
C CYS A 23 35.06 25.32 -17.91
N MET A 24 36.26 24.75 -17.82
CA MET A 24 36.60 23.77 -16.79
C MET A 24 36.69 24.39 -15.39
N ASN A 25 37.11 25.64 -15.25
CA ASN A 25 37.22 26.30 -13.96
C ASN A 25 35.88 26.82 -13.40
N VAL A 26 34.88 27.06 -14.25
CA VAL A 26 33.54 27.48 -13.82
C VAL A 26 32.62 26.27 -13.61
N LEU A 27 32.72 25.21 -14.41
CA LEU A 27 31.87 24.02 -14.26
C LEU A 27 32.17 23.18 -13.02
N ARG A 28 33.43 23.13 -12.57
CA ARG A 28 33.81 22.34 -11.38
C ARG A 28 33.21 22.87 -10.07
N PRO A 29 33.29 24.17 -9.74
CA PRO A 29 32.68 24.66 -8.50
C PRO A 29 31.14 24.66 -8.55
N THR A 30 30.53 24.88 -9.73
CA THR A 30 29.05 24.84 -9.85
C THR A 30 28.48 23.43 -9.72
N LEU A 31 29.16 22.38 -10.20
CA LEU A 31 28.78 20.99 -9.96
C LEU A 31 28.95 20.57 -8.49
N LEU A 32 30.01 21.03 -7.82
CA LEU A 32 30.22 20.77 -6.38
C LEU A 32 29.18 21.48 -5.51
N THR A 33 28.83 22.72 -5.81
CA THR A 33 27.79 23.44 -5.05
C THR A 33 26.40 22.87 -5.27
N LEU A 34 26.09 22.38 -6.48
CA LEU A 34 24.82 21.70 -6.76
C LEU A 34 24.75 20.34 -6.04
N ALA A 35 25.84 19.60 -5.95
CA ALA A 35 25.90 18.34 -5.19
C ALA A 35 25.75 18.56 -3.68
N CYS A 36 26.29 19.64 -3.13
CA CYS A 36 26.11 20.00 -1.72
C CYS A 36 24.70 20.49 -1.40
N LEU A 37 23.99 21.12 -2.33
CA LEU A 37 22.59 21.56 -2.16
C LEU A 37 21.60 20.38 -2.21
N LEU A 38 21.98 19.25 -2.84
CA LEU A 38 21.17 18.03 -2.86
C LEU A 38 21.44 17.09 -1.66
N ALA A 39 22.49 17.32 -0.89
CA ALA A 39 22.75 16.62 0.36
C ALA A 39 21.94 17.26 1.49
N GLN A 40 20.63 16.98 1.50
CA GLN A 40 19.79 17.28 2.68
C GLN A 40 20.26 16.35 3.81
N PRO A 41 20.50 16.86 5.03
CA PRO A 41 20.66 15.98 6.17
C PRO A 41 19.35 15.21 6.36
N THR A 42 19.36 13.94 6.08
CA THR A 42 18.28 13.04 6.53
C THR A 42 18.31 13.11 8.04
N MET A 43 17.34 13.80 8.63
CA MET A 43 17.04 13.67 10.04
C MET A 43 16.85 12.19 10.29
N ALA A 44 17.69 11.60 11.14
CA ALA A 44 17.52 10.24 11.60
C ALA A 44 16.20 10.18 12.37
N SER A 45 15.12 9.85 11.64
CA SER A 45 13.89 9.40 12.26
C SER A 45 14.16 8.08 12.93
N ASP A 46 13.68 7.90 14.15
CA ASP A 46 13.79 6.73 15.01
C ASP A 46 13.99 5.43 14.23
N LEU A 47 15.07 4.71 14.56
CA LEU A 47 15.37 3.41 13.96
C LEU A 47 14.16 2.49 14.14
N PRO A 48 13.62 1.92 13.04
CA PRO A 48 12.54 0.95 13.14
C PRO A 48 13.01 -0.21 14.04
N SER A 49 12.15 -0.66 14.95
CA SER A 49 12.41 -1.84 15.74
C SER A 49 12.67 -3.03 14.80
N LEU A 50 13.78 -3.75 15.02
CA LEU A 50 14.12 -4.94 14.25
C LEU A 50 13.00 -5.97 14.41
N GLY A 51 12.17 -6.11 13.38
CA GLY A 51 11.09 -7.11 13.32
C GLY A 51 9.82 -6.70 12.59
N ASP A 52 9.61 -5.41 12.32
CA ASP A 52 8.39 -4.94 11.66
C ASP A 52 8.72 -4.13 10.39
N ALA A 53 8.98 -4.86 9.29
CA ALA A 53 9.22 -4.24 7.99
C ALA A 53 7.98 -3.47 7.46
N SER A 54 6.81 -3.67 8.05
CA SER A 54 5.56 -3.03 7.67
C SER A 54 5.32 -1.67 8.34
N SER A 55 6.19 -1.25 9.27
CA SER A 55 6.06 0.04 9.96
C SER A 55 6.79 1.20 9.30
N ALA A 56 7.49 0.96 8.18
CA ALA A 56 8.36 1.98 7.57
C ALA A 56 7.60 3.16 6.95
N LEU A 57 6.41 2.96 6.41
CA LEU A 57 5.63 4.00 5.71
C LEU A 57 4.40 4.47 6.47
N VAL A 58 3.73 3.57 7.19
CA VAL A 58 2.53 3.89 7.97
C VAL A 58 2.67 3.32 9.37
N SER A 59 2.85 4.19 10.36
CA SER A 59 2.92 3.77 11.76
C SER A 59 1.54 3.32 12.26
N PRO A 60 1.47 2.47 13.30
CA PRO A 60 0.19 2.09 13.92
C PRO A 60 -0.65 3.28 14.38
N GLN A 61 0.01 4.35 14.83
CA GLN A 61 -0.67 5.57 15.23
C GLN A 61 -1.29 6.31 14.04
N GLN A 62 -0.63 6.32 12.89
CA GLN A 62 -1.17 6.90 11.66
C GLN A 62 -2.35 6.07 11.14
N GLU A 63 -2.27 4.74 11.19
CA GLU A 63 -3.41 3.87 10.87
C GLU A 63 -4.61 4.16 11.76
N TYR A 64 -4.37 4.32 13.05
CA TYR A 64 -5.42 4.68 14.01
C TYR A 64 -6.10 6.01 13.67
N GLN A 65 -5.30 7.06 13.40
CA GLN A 65 -5.84 8.38 13.04
C GLN A 65 -6.61 8.34 11.72
N LEU A 66 -6.06 7.64 10.71
CA LEU A 66 -6.73 7.44 9.43
C LEU A 66 -8.08 6.72 9.61
N GLY A 67 -8.09 5.67 10.42
CA GLY A 67 -9.31 4.94 10.74
C GLY A 67 -10.35 5.82 11.41
N ARG A 68 -9.97 6.64 12.40
CA ARG A 68 -10.90 7.58 13.06
C ARG A 68 -11.51 8.58 12.09
N ALA A 69 -10.68 9.18 11.21
CA ALA A 69 -11.15 10.10 10.19
C ALA A 69 -12.13 9.41 9.21
N TRP A 70 -11.77 8.22 8.71
CA TRP A 70 -12.62 7.41 7.85
C TRP A 70 -13.95 7.04 8.53
N LEU A 71 -13.90 6.59 9.79
CA LEU A 71 -15.08 6.21 10.55
C LEU A 71 -16.06 7.37 10.71
N SER A 72 -15.57 8.60 10.92
CA SER A 72 -16.43 9.77 11.04
C SER A 72 -17.20 10.06 9.75
N ILE A 73 -16.55 9.83 8.60
CA ILE A 73 -17.18 9.97 7.26
C ILE A 73 -18.25 8.89 7.08
N VAL A 74 -17.92 7.64 7.36
CA VAL A 74 -18.84 6.51 7.20
C VAL A 74 -20.08 6.69 8.07
N ARG A 75 -19.89 7.08 9.33
CA ARG A 75 -21.01 7.33 10.26
C ARG A 75 -21.96 8.44 9.77
N GLY A 76 -21.46 9.38 8.99
CA GLY A 76 -22.28 10.46 8.40
C GLY A 76 -22.99 10.09 7.09
N GLN A 77 -22.51 9.07 6.38
CA GLN A 77 -22.97 8.77 5.02
C GLN A 77 -23.74 7.45 4.91
N VAL A 78 -23.56 6.52 5.83
CA VAL A 78 -24.13 5.17 5.72
C VAL A 78 -25.17 4.94 6.79
N SER A 79 -26.30 4.33 6.39
CA SER A 79 -27.33 3.90 7.35
C SER A 79 -26.78 2.82 8.27
N GLN A 80 -26.89 3.02 9.59
CA GLN A 80 -26.41 2.10 10.60
C GLN A 80 -27.58 1.37 11.27
N LEU A 81 -27.33 0.14 11.71
CA LEU A 81 -28.21 -0.59 12.61
C LEU A 81 -27.95 -0.10 14.04
N SER A 82 -29.01 0.38 14.70
CA SER A 82 -28.94 0.92 16.06
C SER A 82 -29.51 -0.05 17.09
N ASP A 83 -29.28 -1.35 16.91
CA ASP A 83 -29.68 -2.40 17.83
C ASP A 83 -28.58 -2.64 18.87
N PRO A 84 -28.80 -2.31 20.18
CA PRO A 84 -27.80 -2.50 21.21
C PRO A 84 -27.46 -3.98 21.45
N GLN A 85 -28.44 -4.89 21.35
CA GLN A 85 -28.22 -6.32 21.58
C GLN A 85 -27.32 -6.91 20.47
N LEU A 86 -27.58 -6.52 19.22
CA LEU A 86 -26.78 -6.93 18.10
C LEU A 86 -25.35 -6.37 18.20
N LYS A 87 -25.22 -5.14 18.67
CA LYS A 87 -23.91 -4.52 18.88
C LYS A 87 -23.12 -5.27 19.96
N ASP A 88 -23.72 -5.54 21.10
CA ASP A 88 -23.09 -6.29 22.20
C ASP A 88 -22.69 -7.70 21.76
N PHE A 89 -23.52 -8.35 20.93
CA PHE A 89 -23.19 -9.65 20.35
C PHE A 89 -21.97 -9.59 19.46
N VAL A 90 -21.89 -8.60 18.56
CA VAL A 90 -20.72 -8.40 17.67
C VAL A 90 -19.47 -8.12 18.48
N GLU A 91 -19.54 -7.18 19.44
CA GLU A 91 -18.42 -6.81 20.28
C GLU A 91 -17.90 -8.02 21.07
N SER A 92 -18.77 -8.77 21.72
CA SER A 92 -18.38 -9.95 22.50
C SER A 92 -17.77 -11.06 21.62
N SER A 93 -18.33 -11.29 20.45
CA SER A 93 -17.83 -12.29 19.50
C SER A 93 -16.43 -11.92 18.96
N VAL A 94 -16.25 -10.65 18.58
CA VAL A 94 -14.96 -10.19 18.06
C VAL A 94 -13.90 -10.16 19.17
N TYR A 95 -14.23 -9.72 20.38
CA TYR A 95 -13.26 -9.75 21.48
C TYR A 95 -12.85 -11.17 21.86
N ARG A 96 -13.78 -12.14 21.85
CA ARG A 96 -13.44 -13.56 22.04
C ARG A 96 -12.45 -14.07 20.99
N LEU A 97 -12.65 -13.72 19.72
CA LEU A 97 -11.71 -14.03 18.66
C LEU A 97 -10.38 -13.26 18.80
N ALA A 98 -10.44 -12.01 19.26
CA ALA A 98 -9.24 -11.17 19.45
C ALA A 98 -8.33 -11.69 20.57
N GLU A 99 -8.87 -12.37 21.58
CA GLU A 99 -8.08 -12.98 22.67
C GLU A 99 -7.09 -14.02 22.18
N THR A 100 -7.47 -14.79 21.17
CA THR A 100 -6.66 -15.86 20.58
C THR A 100 -5.94 -15.45 19.30
N SER A 101 -6.21 -14.24 18.80
CA SER A 101 -5.64 -13.68 17.59
C SER A 101 -4.26 -13.05 17.81
N GLN A 102 -3.63 -12.64 16.71
CA GLN A 102 -2.35 -11.89 16.71
C GLN A 102 -2.56 -10.37 16.70
N VAL A 103 -3.77 -9.88 16.93
CA VAL A 103 -4.06 -8.43 16.95
C VAL A 103 -3.35 -7.77 18.14
N GLN A 104 -2.46 -6.83 17.83
CA GLN A 104 -1.66 -6.11 18.83
C GLN A 104 -2.44 -4.97 19.49
N ASP A 105 -3.12 -4.17 18.67
CA ASP A 105 -3.93 -3.05 19.15
C ASP A 105 -5.39 -3.46 19.27
N ARG A 106 -5.84 -3.61 20.50
CA ARG A 106 -7.21 -4.05 20.82
C ARG A 106 -8.20 -2.89 20.97
N ARG A 107 -7.86 -1.70 20.55
CA ARG A 107 -8.80 -0.56 20.47
C ARG A 107 -9.71 -0.72 19.26
N LEU A 108 -10.59 -1.73 19.32
CA LEU A 108 -11.49 -2.05 18.23
C LEU A 108 -12.73 -1.14 18.26
N GLU A 109 -13.22 -0.78 17.08
CA GLU A 109 -14.43 -0.01 16.86
C GLU A 109 -15.34 -0.74 15.88
N PHE A 110 -16.63 -0.72 16.16
CA PHE A 110 -17.59 -1.50 15.41
C PHE A 110 -18.59 -0.60 14.68
N VAL A 111 -18.89 -0.96 13.44
CA VAL A 111 -19.91 -0.31 12.61
C VAL A 111 -20.85 -1.37 12.07
N LEU A 112 -22.11 -1.32 12.51
CA LEU A 112 -23.16 -2.17 11.98
C LEU A 112 -23.90 -1.44 10.87
N LEU A 113 -23.83 -1.97 9.66
CA LEU A 113 -24.39 -1.35 8.47
C LEU A 113 -25.77 -1.94 8.15
N ASN A 114 -26.75 -1.06 7.92
CA ASN A 114 -28.07 -1.48 7.46
C ASN A 114 -28.02 -1.82 5.96
N SER A 115 -27.43 -2.96 5.65
CA SER A 115 -27.27 -3.48 4.30
C SER A 115 -27.67 -4.96 4.26
N PRO A 116 -28.49 -5.40 3.29
CA PRO A 116 -28.86 -6.81 3.15
C PRO A 116 -27.76 -7.68 2.52
N GLN A 117 -26.67 -7.10 2.09
CA GLN A 117 -25.55 -7.84 1.50
C GLN A 117 -24.77 -8.60 2.56
N ILE A 118 -24.36 -9.84 2.26
CA ILE A 118 -23.43 -10.60 3.10
C ILE A 118 -22.06 -9.94 2.95
N ASN A 119 -21.62 -9.25 4.00
CA ASN A 119 -20.30 -8.63 4.02
C ASN A 119 -19.86 -8.31 5.46
N ALA A 120 -18.56 -8.43 5.68
CA ALA A 120 -17.85 -7.78 6.78
C ALA A 120 -16.56 -7.21 6.23
N PHE A 121 -15.91 -6.32 6.93
CA PHE A 121 -14.63 -5.75 6.51
C PHE A 121 -13.83 -5.24 7.70
N ALA A 122 -12.52 -5.28 7.56
CA ALA A 122 -11.59 -4.62 8.44
C ALA A 122 -11.05 -3.33 7.80
N ALA A 123 -11.01 -2.25 8.57
CA ALA A 123 -10.43 -0.99 8.15
C ALA A 123 -9.28 -0.57 9.08
N PRO A 124 -8.38 0.32 8.63
CA PRO A 124 -7.25 0.79 9.43
C PRO A 124 -7.68 1.29 10.81
N GLY A 125 -6.81 1.11 11.81
CA GLY A 125 -7.06 1.60 13.16
C GLY A 125 -8.06 0.77 13.97
N GLY A 126 -8.21 -0.52 13.64
CA GLY A 126 -9.01 -1.45 14.42
C GLY A 126 -10.52 -1.34 14.18
N ILE A 127 -10.94 -0.87 13.01
CA ILE A 127 -12.38 -0.77 12.69
C ILE A 127 -12.85 -2.07 12.04
N ILE A 128 -13.95 -2.60 12.55
CA ILE A 128 -14.64 -3.76 12.00
C ILE A 128 -16.05 -3.34 11.62
N GLY A 129 -16.35 -3.47 10.33
CA GLY A 129 -17.68 -3.25 9.79
C GLY A 129 -18.39 -4.57 9.51
N VAL A 130 -19.69 -4.65 9.87
CA VAL A 130 -20.52 -5.82 9.64
C VAL A 130 -21.83 -5.37 9.02
N ASN A 131 -22.18 -5.95 7.89
CA ASN A 131 -23.49 -5.73 7.27
C ASN A 131 -24.56 -6.58 7.94
N GLY A 132 -25.77 -6.04 8.05
CA GLY A 132 -26.94 -6.77 8.55
C GLY A 132 -27.22 -8.07 7.81
N GLY A 133 -26.90 -8.14 6.51
CA GLY A 133 -27.02 -9.35 5.71
C GLY A 133 -26.22 -10.54 6.25
N LEU A 134 -25.08 -10.31 6.89
CA LEU A 134 -24.32 -11.41 7.51
C LEU A 134 -25.13 -12.16 8.55
N PHE A 135 -25.92 -11.44 9.38
CA PHE A 135 -26.79 -12.06 10.40
C PHE A 135 -28.02 -12.75 9.82
N LEU A 136 -28.45 -12.31 8.62
CA LEU A 136 -29.61 -12.93 7.96
C LEU A 136 -29.24 -14.26 7.27
N TYR A 137 -28.01 -14.42 6.84
CA TYR A 137 -27.60 -15.54 6.00
C TYR A 137 -26.64 -16.52 6.70
N ALA A 138 -25.88 -16.10 7.71
CA ALA A 138 -25.10 -17.03 8.52
C ALA A 138 -26.07 -17.93 9.31
N GLN A 139 -25.98 -19.24 9.10
CA GLN A 139 -26.90 -20.22 9.72
C GLN A 139 -26.41 -20.65 11.11
N THR A 140 -25.12 -20.48 11.36
CA THR A 140 -24.48 -20.87 12.63
C THR A 140 -23.58 -19.74 13.13
N GLU A 141 -23.32 -19.75 14.45
CA GLU A 141 -22.36 -18.84 15.05
C GLU A 141 -20.94 -19.06 14.46
N GLY A 142 -20.60 -20.31 14.12
CA GLY A 142 -19.34 -20.66 13.49
C GLY A 142 -19.15 -20.01 12.13
N GLU A 143 -20.18 -20.01 11.27
CA GLU A 143 -20.14 -19.33 9.97
C GLU A 143 -19.93 -17.82 10.13
N TYR A 144 -20.68 -17.19 11.03
CA TYR A 144 -20.52 -15.79 11.36
C TYR A 144 -19.11 -15.50 11.89
N ALA A 145 -18.64 -16.29 12.86
CA ALA A 145 -17.34 -16.12 13.49
C ALA A 145 -16.18 -16.34 12.50
N SER A 146 -16.36 -17.22 11.48
CA SER A 146 -15.34 -17.45 10.45
C SER A 146 -15.04 -16.21 9.64
N VAL A 147 -16.07 -15.44 9.26
CA VAL A 147 -15.92 -14.17 8.56
C VAL A 147 -15.18 -13.16 9.44
N LEU A 148 -15.56 -13.05 10.72
CA LEU A 148 -14.89 -12.12 11.63
C LEU A 148 -13.43 -12.51 11.93
N ALA A 149 -13.13 -13.80 12.02
CA ALA A 149 -11.76 -14.28 12.21
C ALA A 149 -10.88 -13.95 11.00
N HIS A 150 -11.43 -14.03 9.79
CA HIS A 150 -10.77 -13.60 8.56
C HIS A 150 -10.47 -12.08 8.60
N GLU A 151 -11.45 -11.25 8.97
CA GLU A 151 -11.25 -9.81 9.08
C GLU A 151 -10.23 -9.43 10.17
N LEU A 152 -10.25 -10.13 11.30
CA LEU A 152 -9.24 -9.96 12.35
C LEU A 152 -7.84 -10.36 11.87
N ALA A 153 -7.73 -11.36 10.99
CA ALA A 153 -6.45 -11.71 10.38
C ALA A 153 -5.93 -10.57 9.50
N HIS A 154 -6.78 -9.91 8.70
CA HIS A 154 -6.39 -8.72 7.94
C HIS A 154 -5.84 -7.61 8.84
N LEU A 155 -6.46 -7.35 9.99
CA LEU A 155 -5.98 -6.36 10.97
C LEU A 155 -4.66 -6.79 11.60
N SER A 156 -4.55 -8.05 12.05
CA SER A 156 -3.38 -8.55 12.74
C SER A 156 -2.13 -8.57 11.84
N GLN A 157 -2.32 -8.86 10.55
CA GLN A 157 -1.24 -8.87 9.55
C GLN A 157 -1.02 -7.50 8.88
N ARG A 158 -1.77 -6.48 9.29
CA ARG A 158 -1.67 -5.13 8.77
C ARG A 158 -1.73 -5.06 7.24
N HIS A 159 -2.63 -5.84 6.62
CA HIS A 159 -2.73 -5.96 5.17
C HIS A 159 -2.96 -4.62 4.48
N PHE A 160 -3.66 -3.69 5.14
CA PHE A 160 -3.83 -2.33 4.63
C PHE A 160 -2.50 -1.58 4.50
N ALA A 161 -1.69 -1.53 5.57
CA ALA A 161 -0.39 -0.83 5.55
C ALA A 161 0.56 -1.47 4.54
N ARG A 162 0.64 -2.81 4.52
CA ARG A 162 1.44 -3.58 3.54
C ARG A 162 0.98 -3.32 2.11
N GLY A 163 -0.33 -3.20 1.87
CA GLY A 163 -0.90 -2.87 0.56
C GLY A 163 -0.50 -1.47 0.09
N LEU A 164 -0.55 -0.49 0.99
CA LEU A 164 -0.11 0.87 0.69
C LEU A 164 1.38 0.95 0.36
N GLU A 165 2.21 0.22 1.12
CA GLU A 165 3.65 0.10 0.84
C GLU A 165 3.93 -0.55 -0.51
N ALA A 166 3.24 -1.66 -0.82
CA ALA A 166 3.37 -2.34 -2.10
C ALA A 166 3.00 -1.40 -3.27
N GLN A 167 1.91 -0.63 -3.11
CA GLN A 167 1.50 0.35 -4.11
C GLN A 167 2.55 1.44 -4.31
N GLN A 168 3.11 1.99 -3.24
CA GLN A 168 4.15 3.03 -3.32
C GLN A 168 5.43 2.52 -4.00
N ARG A 169 5.85 1.29 -3.69
CA ARG A 169 7.01 0.66 -4.33
C ARG A 169 6.83 0.50 -5.84
N MET A 170 5.61 0.32 -6.32
CA MET A 170 5.30 0.18 -7.74
C MET A 170 5.23 1.53 -8.48
N GLN A 171 5.06 2.65 -7.79
CA GLN A 171 4.96 3.96 -8.45
C GLN A 171 6.24 4.37 -9.15
N LEU A 172 7.41 4.17 -8.52
CA LEU A 172 8.71 4.56 -9.10
C LEU A 172 9.02 3.82 -10.41
N PRO A 173 8.92 2.48 -10.52
CA PRO A 173 9.11 1.77 -11.78
C PRO A 173 8.14 2.22 -12.88
N VAL A 174 6.86 2.44 -12.54
CA VAL A 174 5.86 2.90 -13.50
C VAL A 174 6.20 4.30 -14.03
N MET A 175 6.56 5.23 -13.16
CA MET A 175 6.97 6.58 -13.57
C MET A 175 8.23 6.55 -14.43
N ALA A 176 9.22 5.74 -14.07
CA ALA A 176 10.45 5.58 -14.86
C ALA A 176 10.15 5.02 -16.27
N ALA A 177 9.27 4.04 -16.39
CA ALA A 177 8.84 3.48 -17.66
C ALA A 177 8.07 4.51 -18.52
N MET A 178 7.21 5.33 -17.90
CA MET A 178 6.52 6.41 -18.60
C MET A 178 7.51 7.44 -19.17
N LEU A 179 8.48 7.88 -18.38
CA LEU A 179 9.51 8.82 -18.83
C LEU A 179 10.35 8.22 -19.95
N ALA A 180 10.79 6.96 -19.83
CA ALA A 180 11.54 6.26 -20.86
C ALA A 180 10.72 6.12 -22.17
N GLY A 181 9.43 5.84 -22.06
CA GLY A 181 8.52 5.76 -23.20
C GLY A 181 8.36 7.09 -23.93
N ILE A 182 8.25 8.22 -23.19
CA ILE A 182 8.18 9.57 -23.76
C ILE A 182 9.49 9.88 -24.51
N VAL A 183 10.65 9.57 -23.93
CA VAL A 183 11.96 9.78 -24.57
C VAL A 183 12.09 8.93 -25.84
N ALA A 184 11.67 7.66 -25.80
CA ALA A 184 11.68 6.78 -26.97
C ALA A 184 10.77 7.31 -28.09
N ALA A 185 9.59 7.82 -27.75
CA ALA A 185 8.68 8.42 -28.72
C ALA A 185 9.30 9.66 -29.37
N ALA A 186 9.94 10.53 -28.59
CA ALA A 186 10.64 11.72 -29.10
C ALA A 186 11.85 11.38 -29.99
N ALA A 187 12.48 10.21 -29.78
CA ALA A 187 13.57 9.67 -30.60
C ALA A 187 13.09 8.92 -31.86
N GLY A 188 11.80 8.92 -32.18
CA GLY A 188 11.23 8.26 -33.34
C GLY A 188 10.84 6.79 -33.15
N ALA A 189 10.95 6.26 -31.93
CA ALA A 189 10.55 4.90 -31.56
C ALA A 189 9.21 4.88 -30.82
N GLY A 190 8.20 5.61 -31.31
CA GLY A 190 6.93 5.83 -30.64
C GLY A 190 6.19 4.54 -30.26
N ASP A 191 6.10 3.57 -31.17
CA ASP A 191 5.43 2.29 -30.92
C ASP A 191 6.12 1.49 -29.80
N ALA A 192 7.46 1.47 -29.78
CA ALA A 192 8.22 0.81 -28.72
C ALA A 192 8.03 1.51 -27.36
N GLY A 193 7.94 2.85 -27.34
CA GLY A 193 7.64 3.63 -26.14
C GLY A 193 6.28 3.32 -25.57
N ILE A 194 5.24 3.29 -26.39
CA ILE A 194 3.87 2.93 -25.99
C ILE A 194 3.81 1.50 -25.45
N ALA A 195 4.45 0.55 -26.15
CA ALA A 195 4.50 -0.85 -25.72
C ALA A 195 5.19 -1.02 -24.34
N ALA A 196 6.28 -0.28 -24.10
CA ALA A 196 6.99 -0.30 -22.82
C ALA A 196 6.12 0.23 -21.68
N ILE A 197 5.39 1.32 -21.88
CA ILE A 197 4.45 1.88 -20.89
C ILE A 197 3.34 0.86 -20.59
N ALA A 198 2.69 0.34 -21.64
CA ALA A 198 1.59 -0.60 -21.49
C ALA A 198 2.02 -1.89 -20.76
N SER A 199 3.18 -2.46 -21.10
CA SER A 199 3.71 -3.66 -20.45
C SER A 199 4.03 -3.43 -18.96
N THR A 200 4.57 -2.26 -18.62
CA THR A 200 4.89 -1.91 -17.22
C THR A 200 3.62 -1.73 -16.41
N GLN A 201 2.59 -1.08 -16.96
CA GLN A 201 1.29 -0.95 -16.30
C GLN A 201 0.62 -2.31 -16.09
N ALA A 202 0.64 -3.17 -17.10
CA ALA A 202 0.11 -4.53 -16.99
C ALA A 202 0.83 -5.35 -15.91
N ALA A 203 2.16 -5.25 -15.83
CA ALA A 203 2.95 -5.91 -14.80
C ALA A 203 2.60 -5.37 -13.39
N ALA A 204 2.41 -4.05 -13.23
CA ALA A 204 2.00 -3.46 -11.97
C ALA A 204 0.62 -3.97 -11.50
N ILE A 205 -0.36 -4.05 -12.41
CA ILE A 205 -1.69 -4.58 -12.11
C ILE A 205 -1.60 -6.07 -11.71
N GLN A 206 -0.80 -6.86 -12.42
CA GLN A 206 -0.62 -8.28 -12.09
C GLN A 206 0.03 -8.48 -10.72
N GLU A 207 1.02 -7.67 -10.39
CA GLU A 207 1.67 -7.73 -9.08
C GLU A 207 0.72 -7.34 -7.95
N GLN A 208 -0.10 -6.31 -8.15
CA GLN A 208 -1.14 -5.92 -7.20
C GLN A 208 -2.17 -7.04 -6.97
N ARG A 209 -2.62 -7.71 -8.03
CA ARG A 209 -3.53 -8.85 -7.93
C ARG A 209 -2.88 -10.04 -7.22
N ARG A 210 -1.60 -10.30 -7.49
CA ARG A 210 -0.85 -11.36 -6.81
C ARG A 210 -0.75 -11.08 -5.31
N PHE A 211 -0.39 -9.85 -4.94
CA PHE A 211 -0.30 -9.40 -3.56
C PHE A 211 -1.66 -9.52 -2.83
N SER A 212 -2.76 -9.10 -3.47
CA SER A 212 -4.10 -9.26 -2.92
C SER A 212 -4.42 -10.73 -2.65
N ARG A 213 -4.23 -11.63 -3.62
CA ARG A 213 -4.46 -13.07 -3.41
C ARG A 213 -3.62 -13.68 -2.29
N GLN A 214 -2.38 -13.22 -2.13
CA GLN A 214 -1.50 -13.69 -1.04
C GLN A 214 -2.03 -13.24 0.32
N ASN A 215 -2.52 -12.02 0.43
CA ASN A 215 -3.12 -11.51 1.66
C ASN A 215 -4.41 -12.26 2.01
N GLU A 216 -5.26 -12.58 1.03
CA GLU A 216 -6.47 -13.39 1.25
C GLU A 216 -6.10 -14.78 1.76
N GLN A 217 -5.18 -15.49 1.10
CA GLN A 217 -4.71 -16.80 1.56
C GLN A 217 -4.07 -16.77 2.94
N GLU A 218 -3.38 -15.70 3.28
CA GLU A 218 -2.80 -15.49 4.60
C GLU A 218 -3.90 -15.25 5.64
N ALA A 219 -4.90 -14.43 5.31
CA ALA A 219 -6.05 -14.15 6.17
C ALA A 219 -6.90 -15.40 6.42
N ASP A 220 -7.17 -16.20 5.38
CA ASP A 220 -7.87 -17.48 5.51
C ASP A 220 -7.14 -18.42 6.47
N ARG A 221 -5.84 -18.62 6.24
CA ARG A 221 -5.05 -19.53 7.08
C ARG A 221 -4.96 -19.08 8.53
N ILE A 222 -4.74 -17.79 8.76
CA ILE A 222 -4.60 -17.23 10.12
C ILE A 222 -5.97 -17.17 10.80
N GLY A 223 -7.01 -16.81 10.06
CA GLY A 223 -8.39 -16.78 10.54
C GLY A 223 -8.87 -18.17 11.00
N LEU A 224 -8.61 -19.22 10.22
CA LEU A 224 -8.94 -20.59 10.60
C LEU A 224 -8.24 -21.05 11.89
N VAL A 225 -6.93 -20.76 12.01
CA VAL A 225 -6.18 -21.08 13.24
C VAL A 225 -6.71 -20.30 14.44
N ASN A 226 -7.11 -19.03 14.23
CA ASN A 226 -7.69 -18.21 15.27
C ASN A 226 -9.03 -18.77 15.73
N LEU A 227 -9.88 -19.15 14.79
CA LEU A 227 -11.19 -19.70 15.01
C LEU A 227 -11.13 -21.00 15.84
N GLU A 228 -10.22 -21.91 15.46
CA GLU A 228 -9.96 -23.15 16.21
C GLU A 228 -9.54 -22.85 17.66
N LYS A 229 -8.59 -21.94 17.87
CA LYS A 229 -8.13 -21.51 19.19
C LYS A 229 -9.23 -20.86 20.04
N ALA A 230 -10.17 -20.18 19.40
CA ALA A 230 -11.33 -19.58 20.05
C ALA A 230 -12.43 -20.61 20.40
N GLY A 231 -12.20 -21.89 20.06
CA GLY A 231 -13.08 -23.01 20.43
C GLY A 231 -14.25 -23.23 19.49
N TYR A 232 -14.21 -22.72 18.27
CA TYR A 232 -15.22 -23.01 17.24
C TYR A 232 -14.93 -24.33 16.53
N ASP A 233 -16.00 -25.08 16.25
CA ASP A 233 -15.92 -26.35 15.50
C ASP A 233 -15.79 -26.08 13.98
N LEU A 234 -14.61 -26.33 13.43
CA LEU A 234 -14.35 -26.12 12.01
C LEU A 234 -15.07 -27.11 11.11
N SER A 235 -15.51 -28.25 11.62
CA SER A 235 -16.21 -29.27 10.83
C SER A 235 -17.60 -28.82 10.34
N LEU A 236 -18.16 -27.81 11.00
CA LEU A 236 -19.47 -27.23 10.69
C LEU A 236 -19.38 -25.99 9.79
N ILE A 237 -18.19 -25.57 9.46
CA ILE A 237 -17.97 -24.36 8.69
C ILE A 237 -17.88 -24.75 7.20
N HIS A 238 -19.03 -24.70 6.53
CA HIS A 238 -19.06 -24.66 5.09
C HIS A 238 -18.75 -23.23 4.62
N ILE A 239 -17.47 -22.93 4.46
CA ILE A 239 -17.05 -21.68 3.82
C ILE A 239 -17.54 -21.78 2.37
N SER A 240 -18.76 -21.31 2.11
CA SER A 240 -19.13 -20.95 0.76
C SER A 240 -18.20 -19.81 0.38
N GLU A 241 -17.23 -20.09 -0.50
CA GLU A 241 -16.41 -19.05 -1.12
C GLU A 241 -17.35 -17.91 -1.53
N PRO A 242 -17.08 -16.65 -1.12
CA PRO A 242 -17.86 -15.54 -1.63
C PRO A 242 -17.75 -15.63 -3.16
N THR A 243 -18.86 -15.87 -3.81
CA THR A 243 -18.96 -15.91 -5.28
C THR A 243 -18.32 -14.63 -5.77
N ARG A 244 -17.12 -14.78 -6.30
CA ARG A 244 -16.34 -13.72 -6.91
C ARG A 244 -17.20 -13.17 -8.04
N GLN A 245 -17.91 -12.08 -7.77
CA GLN A 245 -18.47 -11.29 -8.86
C GLN A 245 -17.27 -10.67 -9.58
N GLU A 246 -16.91 -11.31 -10.67
CA GLU A 246 -16.03 -10.72 -11.67
C GLU A 246 -16.71 -9.45 -12.18
N ALA A 247 -16.09 -8.31 -11.86
CA ALA A 247 -16.40 -7.03 -12.48
C ALA A 247 -15.30 -6.72 -13.52
#